data_0c9df4c97cab2573f1e062c4393f1bde
#
_entry.id   0c9df4c97cab2573f1e062c4393f1bde
#
_cell.length_a   1.000
_cell.length_b   1.000
_cell.length_c   1.000
_cell.angle_alpha   90.00
_cell.angle_beta   90.00
_cell.angle_gamma   90.00
#
_symmetry.space_group_name_H-M   'P 1'
#
loop_
_entity.id
_entity.type
_entity.pdbx_description
1 polymer ?
#
loop_
_entity_poly.entity_id
_entity_poly.type
_entity_poly.pdbx_seq_one_letter_code
_entity_poly.pdbx_strand_id
1 'polypeptide(L)' 'MKKRILVISGGISKERIISLDTGKQVAKELTKNGYNVKISEPDYQLFDVIKLFEPNIIFNDRNFK' A
#
# COMPACT_ATOMS: atom_id res chain seq x y z
N MET A 1 1.96 20.60 -0.98
CA MET A 1 2.64 19.36 -0.56
C MET A 1 1.83 18.14 -0.96
N LYS A 2 2.51 17.11 -1.36
CA LYS A 2 1.83 15.88 -1.75
C LYS A 2 1.40 15.11 -0.52
N LYS A 3 0.20 14.57 -0.58
CA LYS A 3 -0.24 13.65 0.47
C LYS A 3 0.50 12.33 0.31
N ARG A 4 0.79 11.72 1.43
CA ARG A 4 1.47 10.43 1.46
C ARG A 4 0.43 9.34 1.67
N ILE A 5 0.41 8.39 0.77
CA ILE A 5 -0.54 7.28 0.82
C ILE A 5 0.25 5.99 0.91
N LEU A 6 -0.08 5.19 1.91
CA LEU A 6 0.51 3.88 2.08
C LEU A 6 -0.48 2.84 1.60
N VAL A 7 -0.07 2.05 0.62
CA VAL A 7 -0.88 0.96 0.09
C VAL A 7 -0.39 -0.33 0.72
N ILE A 8 -1.25 -1.01 1.45
CA ILE A 8 -0.92 -2.29 2.06
C ILE A 8 -1.47 -3.39 1.17
N SER A 9 -0.59 -4.21 0.63
CA SER A 9 -1.00 -5.29 -0.26
C SER A 9 -0.06 -6.46 -0.08
N GLY A 10 -0.49 -7.63 -0.59
CA GLY A 10 0.29 -8.84 -0.43
C GLY A 10 -0.16 -9.62 0.78
N GLY A 11 0.79 -10.22 1.48
CA GLY A 11 0.49 -10.99 2.67
C GLY A 11 0.77 -12.46 2.46
N ILE A 12 0.19 -13.30 3.31
CA ILE A 12 0.49 -14.73 3.35
C ILE A 12 -0.64 -15.55 2.72
N SER A 13 -1.39 -15.04 1.84
CA SER A 13 -2.48 -15.81 1.28
C SER A 13 -2.10 -16.37 -0.09
N LYS A 14 -2.93 -17.28 -0.57
CA LYS A 14 -2.75 -17.80 -1.91
C LYS A 14 -2.90 -16.73 -2.97
N GLU A 15 -3.56 -15.66 -2.60
CA GLU A 15 -3.85 -14.58 -3.54
C GLU A 15 -2.84 -13.45 -3.43
N ARG A 16 -1.70 -13.74 -2.85
CA ARG A 16 -0.69 -12.71 -2.63
C ARG A 16 -0.27 -12.04 -3.93
N ILE A 17 -0.06 -12.83 -4.97
CA ILE A 17 0.40 -12.29 -6.23
C ILE A 17 -0.65 -11.36 -6.83
N ILE A 18 -1.91 -11.76 -6.75
CA ILE A 18 -3.00 -10.92 -7.25
C ILE A 18 -3.09 -9.63 -6.46
N SER A 19 -2.96 -9.73 -5.14
CA SER A 19 -3.01 -8.56 -4.30
C SER A 19 -1.87 -7.60 -4.59
N LEU A 20 -0.66 -8.12 -4.80
CA LEU A 20 0.48 -7.28 -5.12
C LEU A 20 0.29 -6.57 -6.46
N ASP A 21 -0.27 -7.29 -7.43
CA ASP A 21 -0.50 -6.69 -8.73
C ASP A 21 -1.53 -5.57 -8.63
N THR A 22 -2.61 -5.81 -7.91
CA THR A 22 -3.63 -4.79 -7.71
C THR A 22 -3.05 -3.59 -6.97
N GLY A 23 -2.25 -3.85 -5.95
CA GLY A 23 -1.62 -2.77 -5.20
C GLY A 23 -0.73 -1.91 -6.07
N LYS A 24 0.01 -2.52 -6.98
CA LYS A 24 0.86 -1.79 -7.90
C LYS A 24 0.03 -0.90 -8.83
N GLN A 25 -1.08 -1.43 -9.30
CA GLN A 25 -1.94 -0.65 -10.19
C GLN A 25 -2.55 0.54 -9.47
N VAL A 26 -3.01 0.32 -8.24
CA VAL A 26 -3.56 1.40 -7.43
C VAL A 26 -2.49 2.45 -7.17
N ALA A 27 -1.30 2.00 -6.79
CA ALA A 27 -0.22 2.94 -6.50
C ALA A 27 0.17 3.76 -7.73
N LYS A 28 0.18 3.11 -8.88
CA LYS A 28 0.51 3.79 -10.12
C LYS A 28 -0.50 4.89 -10.42
N GLU A 29 -1.76 4.56 -10.25
CA GLU A 29 -2.83 5.52 -10.52
C GLU A 29 -2.76 6.70 -9.56
N LEU A 30 -2.53 6.43 -8.28
CA LEU A 30 -2.43 7.48 -7.29
C LEU A 30 -1.21 8.36 -7.54
N THR A 31 -0.11 7.76 -7.96
CA THR A 31 1.09 8.51 -8.27
C THR A 31 0.85 9.45 -9.45
N LYS A 32 0.11 8.98 -10.44
CA LYS A 32 -0.24 9.82 -11.57
C LYS A 32 -1.05 11.02 -11.16
N ASN A 33 -1.82 10.89 -10.08
CA ASN A 33 -2.64 11.98 -9.59
C ASN A 33 -1.92 12.88 -8.60
N GLY A 34 -0.62 12.71 -8.44
CA GLY A 34 0.17 13.64 -7.66
C GLY A 34 0.41 13.25 -6.22
N TYR A 35 0.05 12.03 -5.84
CA TYR A 35 0.29 11.57 -4.47
C TYR A 35 1.65 10.93 -4.35
N ASN A 36 2.17 10.97 -3.13
CA ASN A 36 3.40 10.25 -2.82
C ASN A 36 3.01 8.90 -2.25
N VAL A 37 3.25 7.83 -2.98
CA VAL A 37 2.71 6.52 -2.66
C VAL A 37 3.81 5.54 -2.33
N LYS A 38 3.57 4.74 -1.29
CA LYS A 38 4.47 3.65 -0.93
C LYS A 38 3.63 2.39 -0.75
N ILE A 39 4.20 1.27 -1.17
CA ILE A 39 3.54 -0.03 -1.02
C ILE A 39 4.27 -0.83 0.05
N SER A 40 3.52 -1.46 0.92
CA SER A 40 4.08 -2.31 1.95
C SER A 40 3.21 -3.53 2.13
N GLU A 41 3.81 -4.65 2.53
CA GLU A 41 3.05 -5.83 2.88
C GLU A 41 2.69 -5.79 4.36
N PRO A 42 1.62 -6.48 4.74
CA PRO A 42 1.18 -6.48 6.15
C PRO A 42 2.01 -7.48 6.97
N ASP A 43 3.27 -7.14 7.18
CA ASP A 43 4.17 -7.99 7.94
C ASP A 43 4.78 -7.19 9.08
N TYR A 44 5.77 -7.76 9.73
CA TYR A 44 6.34 -7.12 10.92
C TYR A 44 7.07 -5.82 10.60
N GLN A 45 7.39 -5.58 9.35
CA GLN A 45 8.05 -4.32 8.97
C GLN A 45 7.06 -3.19 8.77
N LEU A 46 5.78 -3.49 8.79
CA LEU A 46 4.76 -2.48 8.51
C LEU A 46 4.81 -1.33 9.51
N PHE A 47 5.06 -1.63 10.77
CA PHE A 47 5.17 -0.58 11.78
C PHE A 47 6.27 0.41 11.46
N ASP A 48 7.42 -0.11 11.04
CA ASP A 48 8.53 0.75 10.70
C ASP A 48 8.20 1.61 9.48
N VAL A 49 7.53 1.03 8.51
CA VAL A 49 7.13 1.77 7.32
C VAL A 49 6.20 2.91 7.70
N ILE A 50 5.20 2.63 8.53
CA ILE A 50 4.27 3.66 8.95
C ILE A 50 4.99 4.77 9.71
N LYS A 51 5.90 4.37 10.57
CA LYS A 51 6.62 5.33 11.41
C LYS A 51 7.49 6.25 10.58
N LEU A 52 8.17 5.70 9.58
CA LEU A 52 9.11 6.48 8.79
C LEU A 52 8.42 7.25 7.67
N PHE A 53 7.42 6.65 7.06
CA PHE A 53 6.75 7.28 5.94
C PHE A 53 5.71 8.30 6.40
N GLU A 54 5.12 8.09 7.56
CA GLU A 54 4.09 8.96 8.13
C GLU A 54 2.98 9.24 7.12
N PRO A 55 2.29 8.19 6.70
CA PRO A 55 1.26 8.38 5.67
C PRO A 55 0.09 9.19 6.19
N ASN A 56 -0.48 9.99 5.31
CA ASN A 56 -1.72 10.70 5.61
C ASN A 56 -2.92 9.77 5.45
N ILE A 57 -2.81 8.83 4.53
CA ILE A 57 -3.89 7.89 4.24
C ILE A 57 -3.29 6.51 4.11
N ILE A 58 -3.97 5.52 4.67
CA ILE A 58 -3.59 4.12 4.52
C ILE A 58 -4.67 3.43 3.74
N PHE A 59 -4.31 2.86 2.61
CA PHE A 59 -5.23 2.12 1.76
C PHE A 59 -4.91 0.63 1.90
N ASN A 60 -5.87 -0.13 2.39
CA ASN A 60 -5.69 -1.57 2.56
C ASN A 60 -6.28 -2.27 1.36
N ASP A 61 -5.41 -2.85 0.56
CA ASP A 61 -5.78 -3.50 -0.68
C ASP A 61 -6.45 -4.85 -0.47
N ARG A 62 -6.43 -5.36 0.74
CA ARG A 62 -7.04 -6.65 1.01
C ARG A 62 -8.53 -6.56 0.89
N ASN A 63 -9.06 -7.52 0.20
CA ASN A 63 -10.47 -7.58 -0.06
C ASN A 63 -11.05 -8.74 0.74
N PHE A 64 -11.83 -8.44 1.73
CA PHE A 64 -12.36 -9.46 2.62
C PHE A 64 -13.79 -9.77 2.34
N LYS A 65 -14.10 -10.93 2.72
CA LYS A 65 -15.49 -11.29 2.73
C LYS A 65 -15.91 -11.65 4.12
#